data_0f6e8856d33ef035575a28afa95ad49a
#
_entry.id   0f6e8856d33ef035575a28afa95ad49a
#
_cell.length_a   1.000
_cell.length_b   1.000
_cell.length_c   1.000
_cell.angle_alpha   90.00
_cell.angle_beta   90.00
_cell.angle_gamma   90.00
#
_symmetry.space_group_name_H-M   'P 1'
#
loop_
_entity.id
_entity.type
_entity.pdbx_description
1 polymer ?
#
loop_
_entity_poly.entity_id
_entity_poly.type
_entity_poly.pdbx_seq_one_letter_code
_entity_poly.pdbx_strand_id
1 'polypeptide(L)'
;MPEIGPVELRPRSLVYTGLMSSIADLRKSYERAELSEDASHADPLQQFAQWLQEAIAAEVPEPNAMTLATVGSDLRPSTRVVLIKGFDAGGIVWYTNYASRKGQELAGNPFAALQFHWVDLERVVRIEGVVEKVSAAE
;
A
#
# COMPACT_ATOMS: atom_id res chain seq x y z
N MET A 1 -13.06 6.27 25.68
CA MET A 1 -11.91 6.58 24.82
C MET A 1 -10.96 5.40 24.83
N PRO A 2 -10.57 4.87 23.67
CA PRO A 2 -9.53 3.85 23.64
C PRO A 2 -8.22 4.44 24.15
N GLU A 3 -7.51 3.69 24.95
CA GLU A 3 -6.19 4.10 25.42
C GLU A 3 -5.20 3.98 24.26
N ILE A 4 -4.43 5.03 24.04
CA ILE A 4 -3.34 5.06 23.10
C ILE A 4 -2.04 5.04 23.89
N GLY A 5 -1.27 3.99 23.75
CA GLY A 5 0.00 3.84 24.44
C GLY A 5 1.08 3.31 23.51
N PRO A 6 2.33 3.29 23.98
CA PRO A 6 3.42 2.78 23.18
C PRO A 6 3.28 1.28 22.91
N VAL A 7 3.54 0.88 21.70
CA VAL A 7 3.63 -0.51 21.28
C VAL A 7 5.01 -0.77 20.68
N GLU A 8 5.48 -1.98 20.81
CA GLU A 8 6.80 -2.37 20.31
C GLU A 8 6.66 -3.56 19.37
N LEU A 9 7.27 -3.45 18.23
CA LEU A 9 7.44 -4.56 17.30
C LEU A 9 8.85 -5.10 17.43
N ARG A 10 8.98 -6.37 17.85
CA ARG A 10 10.27 -7.05 17.97
C ARG A 10 10.59 -7.79 16.68
N PRO A 11 11.60 -7.35 15.94
CA PRO A 11 11.94 -7.98 14.68
C PRO A 11 12.58 -9.35 14.87
N ARG A 12 12.38 -10.25 13.91
CA ARG A 12 13.09 -11.54 13.86
C ARG A 12 14.56 -11.35 13.52
N SER A 13 14.83 -10.35 12.69
CA SER A 13 16.19 -9.91 12.39
C SER A 13 16.17 -8.40 12.23
N LEU A 14 17.17 -7.75 12.76
CA LEU A 14 17.29 -6.31 12.68
C LEU A 14 18.63 -5.94 12.08
N VAL A 15 18.58 -5.18 10.99
CA VAL A 15 19.74 -4.44 10.49
C VAL A 15 19.57 -2.99 10.93
N TYR A 16 20.45 -2.56 11.81
CA TYR A 16 20.36 -1.25 12.40
C TYR A 16 21.51 -0.36 11.91
N THR A 17 21.19 0.77 11.32
CA THR A 17 22.16 1.61 10.64
C THR A 17 22.40 2.97 11.29
N GLY A 18 21.79 3.25 12.42
CA GLY A 18 22.03 4.49 13.12
C GLY A 18 20.84 4.97 13.94
N LEU A 19 21.09 5.84 14.85
CA LEU A 19 20.09 6.40 15.75
C LEU A 19 19.85 7.87 15.45
N MET A 20 18.61 8.22 15.18
CA MET A 20 18.18 9.61 15.19
C MET A 20 17.82 9.99 16.62
N SER A 21 18.39 11.11 17.10
CA SER A 21 18.24 11.55 18.49
C SER A 21 16.82 11.89 18.90
N SER A 22 15.88 12.12 17.93
CA SER A 22 14.51 12.50 18.25
C SER A 22 13.57 12.20 17.09
N ILE A 23 13.22 10.94 16.91
CA ILE A 23 12.29 10.51 15.86
C ILE A 23 10.90 11.08 16.13
N ALA A 24 10.51 11.17 17.42
CA ALA A 24 9.20 11.66 17.81
C ALA A 24 8.94 13.11 17.36
N ASP A 25 9.99 13.91 17.18
CA ASP A 25 9.90 15.31 16.76
C ASP A 25 9.68 15.46 15.24
N LEU A 26 9.80 14.39 14.48
CA LEU A 26 9.61 14.41 13.03
C LEU A 26 8.14 14.40 12.60
N ARG A 27 7.23 14.60 13.53
CA ARG A 27 5.80 14.62 13.22
C ARG A 27 5.45 15.81 12.32
N LYS A 28 4.70 15.50 11.25
CA LYS A 28 4.18 16.49 10.30
C LYS A 28 2.66 16.40 10.25
N SER A 29 1.99 17.54 10.22
CA SER A 29 0.55 17.61 9.97
C SER A 29 0.24 17.48 8.49
N TYR A 30 -0.81 16.74 8.13
CA TYR A 30 -1.30 16.61 6.77
C TYR A 30 -2.33 17.73 6.52
N GLU A 31 -1.88 18.81 5.84
CA GLU A 31 -2.67 20.04 5.68
C GLU A 31 -2.88 20.42 4.21
N ARG A 32 -2.29 19.67 3.26
CA ARG A 32 -2.25 20.08 1.85
C ARG A 32 -3.64 20.10 1.20
N ALA A 33 -4.48 19.12 1.50
CA ALA A 33 -5.82 19.04 0.95
C ALA A 33 -6.70 18.19 1.84
N GLU A 34 -8.00 18.43 1.76
CA GLU A 34 -9.02 17.67 2.47
C GLU A 34 -9.91 16.96 1.46
N LEU A 35 -10.25 15.71 1.72
CA LEU A 35 -11.23 14.97 0.95
C LEU A 35 -12.53 14.91 1.77
N SER A 36 -13.53 15.67 1.34
CA SER A 36 -14.86 15.59 1.93
C SER A 36 -15.71 14.54 1.22
N GLU A 37 -16.75 14.07 1.86
CA GLU A 37 -17.70 13.13 1.26
C GLU A 37 -18.32 13.69 -0.02
N ASP A 38 -18.65 14.99 -0.01
CA ASP A 38 -19.25 15.67 -1.17
C ASP A 38 -18.28 15.78 -2.36
N ALA A 39 -16.98 15.87 -2.10
CA ALA A 39 -15.95 16.00 -3.13
C ALA A 39 -15.43 14.65 -3.63
N SER A 40 -15.78 13.56 -2.95
CA SER A 40 -15.30 12.23 -3.32
C SER A 40 -16.19 11.57 -4.37
N HIS A 41 -15.61 10.70 -5.19
CA HIS A 41 -16.38 9.86 -6.09
C HIS A 41 -17.14 8.78 -5.30
N ALA A 42 -18.33 8.42 -5.76
CA ALA A 42 -19.11 7.32 -5.20
C ALA A 42 -18.42 5.97 -5.43
N ASP A 43 -17.71 5.80 -6.56
CA ASP A 43 -16.91 4.63 -6.88
C ASP A 43 -15.47 4.84 -6.41
N PRO A 44 -14.97 4.03 -5.46
CA PRO A 44 -13.61 4.18 -4.95
C PRO A 44 -12.52 4.01 -6.03
N LEU A 45 -12.76 3.18 -7.05
CA LEU A 45 -11.79 3.01 -8.14
C LEU A 45 -11.71 4.23 -9.04
N GLN A 46 -12.81 4.97 -9.21
CA GLN A 46 -12.78 6.26 -9.90
C GLN A 46 -12.03 7.31 -9.09
N GLN A 47 -12.20 7.32 -7.78
CA GLN A 47 -11.42 8.18 -6.91
C GLN A 47 -9.93 7.87 -6.97
N PHE A 48 -9.58 6.59 -6.96
CA PHE A 48 -8.21 6.13 -7.13
C PHE A 48 -7.64 6.58 -8.47
N ALA A 49 -8.39 6.42 -9.56
CA ALA A 49 -7.96 6.83 -10.90
C ALA A 49 -7.65 8.33 -10.95
N GLN A 50 -8.50 9.16 -10.39
CA GLN A 50 -8.28 10.60 -10.33
C GLN A 50 -7.03 10.93 -9.51
N TRP A 51 -6.89 10.34 -8.36
CA TRP A 51 -5.74 10.59 -7.48
C TRP A 51 -4.42 10.11 -8.09
N LEU A 52 -4.44 8.99 -8.80
CA LEU A 52 -3.25 8.51 -9.50
C LEU A 52 -2.84 9.48 -10.61
N GLN A 53 -3.80 10.01 -11.39
CA GLN A 53 -3.53 11.01 -12.41
C GLN A 53 -2.94 12.29 -11.80
N GLU A 54 -3.47 12.73 -10.67
CA GLU A 54 -2.95 13.88 -9.95
C GLU A 54 -1.53 13.64 -9.43
N ALA A 55 -1.24 12.43 -8.96
CA ALA A 55 0.10 12.05 -8.54
C ALA A 55 1.10 12.06 -9.71
N ILE A 56 0.69 11.56 -10.86
CA ILE A 56 1.50 11.59 -12.09
C ILE A 56 1.73 13.04 -12.52
N ALA A 57 0.69 13.85 -12.56
CA ALA A 57 0.78 15.25 -12.97
C ALA A 57 1.65 16.09 -12.02
N ALA A 58 1.64 15.77 -10.74
CA ALA A 58 2.49 16.42 -9.73
C ALA A 58 3.92 15.88 -9.71
N GLU A 59 4.25 14.93 -10.58
CA GLU A 59 5.57 14.31 -10.67
C GLU A 59 6.03 13.68 -9.34
N VAL A 60 5.10 13.08 -8.62
CA VAL A 60 5.42 12.28 -7.42
C VAL A 60 6.36 11.14 -7.82
N PRO A 61 7.44 10.89 -7.08
CA PRO A 61 8.33 9.77 -7.40
C PRO A 61 7.59 8.44 -7.37
N GLU A 62 7.75 7.65 -8.43
CA GLU A 62 7.15 6.32 -8.58
C GLU A 62 5.68 6.24 -8.13
N PRO A 63 4.77 6.99 -8.78
CA PRO A 63 3.36 7.02 -8.36
C PRO A 63 2.67 5.67 -8.47
N ASN A 64 3.21 4.77 -9.29
CA ASN A 64 2.74 3.41 -9.53
C ASN A 64 3.29 2.38 -8.53
N ALA A 65 4.15 2.78 -7.60
CA ALA A 65 4.69 1.89 -6.59
C ALA A 65 3.72 1.74 -5.42
N MET A 66 3.55 0.51 -4.97
CA MET A 66 2.72 0.19 -3.81
C MET A 66 3.39 -0.81 -2.90
N THR A 67 3.10 -0.75 -1.63
CA THR A 67 3.50 -1.76 -0.66
C THR A 67 2.43 -2.84 -0.61
N LEU A 68 2.82 -4.08 -0.90
CA LEU A 68 1.93 -5.24 -0.87
C LEU A 68 2.24 -6.09 0.36
N ALA A 69 1.21 -6.31 1.18
CA ALA A 69 1.28 -7.18 2.35
C ALA A 69 0.59 -8.51 2.06
N THR A 70 1.26 -9.59 2.39
CA THR A 70 0.73 -10.95 2.28
C THR A 70 0.97 -11.71 3.58
N VAL A 71 0.25 -12.81 3.78
CA VAL A 71 0.36 -13.64 4.98
C VAL A 71 0.55 -15.09 4.54
N GLY A 72 1.62 -15.71 5.01
CA GLY A 72 1.89 -17.12 4.75
C GLY A 72 1.16 -18.07 5.68
N SER A 73 1.43 -19.36 5.51
CA SER A 73 0.82 -20.44 6.30
C SER A 73 1.17 -20.37 7.79
N ASP A 74 2.28 -19.70 8.13
CA ASP A 74 2.70 -19.45 9.52
C ASP A 74 1.99 -18.25 10.16
N LEU A 75 1.05 -17.63 9.45
CA LEU A 75 0.28 -16.44 9.87
C LEU A 75 1.13 -15.19 10.12
N ARG A 76 2.34 -15.17 9.59
CA ARG A 76 3.21 -14.00 9.70
C ARG A 76 3.09 -13.14 8.44
N PRO A 77 2.74 -11.86 8.60
CA PRO A 77 2.67 -10.96 7.46
C PRO A 77 4.08 -10.59 6.97
N SER A 78 4.17 -10.35 5.68
CA SER A 78 5.38 -9.80 5.07
C SER A 78 4.99 -8.76 4.03
N THR A 79 5.88 -7.82 3.77
CA THR A 79 5.64 -6.72 2.83
C THR A 79 6.77 -6.57 1.83
N ARG A 80 6.47 -6.01 0.69
CA ARG A 80 7.42 -5.60 -0.35
C ARG A 80 6.80 -4.52 -1.21
N VAL A 81 7.63 -3.79 -1.94
CA VAL A 81 7.16 -2.84 -2.94
C VAL A 81 6.96 -3.56 -4.26
N VAL A 82 5.82 -3.35 -4.89
CA VAL A 82 5.53 -3.81 -6.25
C VAL A 82 4.97 -2.65 -7.08
N LEU A 83 5.06 -2.77 -8.41
CA LEU A 83 4.56 -1.75 -9.31
C LEU A 83 3.25 -2.23 -9.94
N ILE A 84 2.22 -1.39 -9.93
CA ILE A 84 1.00 -1.70 -10.66
C ILE A 84 1.25 -1.64 -12.18
N LYS A 85 0.53 -2.47 -12.92
CA LYS A 85 0.54 -2.46 -14.39
C LYS A 85 -0.75 -1.92 -14.96
N GLY A 86 -1.82 -1.97 -14.22
CA GLY A 86 -3.11 -1.45 -14.64
C GLY A 86 -4.16 -1.64 -13.57
N PHE A 87 -5.31 -1.08 -13.83
CA PHE A 87 -6.49 -1.25 -13.01
C PHE A 87 -7.74 -1.00 -13.84
N ASP A 88 -8.83 -1.61 -13.43
CA ASP A 88 -10.15 -1.41 -14.03
C ASP A 88 -11.23 -1.59 -12.95
N ALA A 89 -12.48 -1.71 -13.36
CA ALA A 89 -13.59 -1.94 -12.43
C ALA A 89 -13.46 -3.27 -11.66
N GLY A 90 -12.66 -4.21 -12.16
CA GLY A 90 -12.42 -5.50 -11.52
C GLY A 90 -11.32 -5.47 -10.46
N GLY A 91 -10.45 -4.47 -10.49
CA GLY A 91 -9.38 -4.34 -9.48
C GLY A 91 -8.05 -3.84 -10.00
N ILE A 92 -7.04 -4.07 -9.20
CA ILE A 92 -5.65 -3.66 -9.44
C ILE A 92 -4.86 -4.86 -9.98
N VAL A 93 -4.08 -4.66 -11.03
CA VAL A 93 -3.27 -5.71 -11.67
C VAL A 93 -1.78 -5.41 -11.51
N TRP A 94 -1.02 -6.42 -11.13
CA TRP A 94 0.45 -6.38 -11.14
C TRP A 94 1.00 -7.72 -11.59
N TYR A 95 2.26 -7.75 -11.99
CA TYR A 95 2.97 -8.98 -12.34
C TYR A 95 3.83 -9.44 -11.19
N THR A 96 3.87 -10.74 -10.98
CA THR A 96 4.69 -11.35 -9.94
C THR A 96 5.27 -12.68 -10.41
N ASN A 97 6.43 -13.03 -9.87
CA ASN A 97 6.96 -14.38 -9.99
C ASN A 97 6.19 -15.28 -9.00
N TYR A 98 5.47 -16.26 -9.52
CA TYR A 98 4.66 -17.18 -8.70
C TYR A 98 5.51 -18.05 -7.75
N ALA A 99 6.80 -18.23 -8.04
CA ALA A 99 7.72 -18.95 -7.18
C ALA A 99 8.35 -18.07 -6.09
N SER A 100 8.12 -16.75 -6.11
CA SER A 100 8.61 -15.85 -5.07
C SER A 100 7.90 -16.09 -3.73
N ARG A 101 8.43 -15.51 -2.65
CA ARG A 101 7.80 -15.61 -1.33
C ARG A 101 6.35 -15.14 -1.36
N LYS A 102 6.09 -13.95 -1.95
CA LYS A 102 4.73 -13.43 -2.06
C LYS A 102 3.82 -14.32 -2.91
N GLY A 103 4.36 -14.88 -4.00
CA GLY A 103 3.62 -15.81 -4.86
C GLY A 103 3.21 -17.08 -4.12
N GLN A 104 4.12 -17.65 -3.34
CA GLN A 104 3.85 -18.84 -2.53
C GLN A 104 2.87 -18.53 -1.39
N GLU A 105 3.03 -17.39 -0.72
CA GLU A 105 2.09 -16.98 0.33
C GLU A 105 0.69 -16.76 -0.20
N LEU A 106 0.56 -16.09 -1.36
CA LEU A 106 -0.74 -15.86 -2.01
C LEU A 106 -1.39 -17.15 -2.50
N ALA A 107 -0.61 -18.14 -2.91
CA ALA A 107 -1.15 -19.45 -3.30
C ALA A 107 -1.82 -20.16 -2.12
N GLY A 108 -1.30 -20.02 -0.91
CA GLY A 108 -1.87 -20.61 0.29
C GLY A 108 -2.90 -19.72 0.99
N ASN A 109 -2.77 -18.42 0.86
CA ASN A 109 -3.69 -17.43 1.46
C ASN A 109 -3.87 -16.27 0.48
N PRO A 110 -5.03 -16.19 -0.20
CA PRO A 110 -5.23 -15.18 -1.22
C PRO A 110 -5.55 -13.77 -0.69
N PHE A 111 -5.71 -13.61 0.61
CA PHE A 111 -5.99 -12.30 1.18
C PHE A 111 -4.73 -11.44 1.19
N ALA A 112 -4.86 -10.20 0.73
CA ALA A 112 -3.77 -9.26 0.68
C ALA A 112 -4.25 -7.84 0.97
N ALA A 113 -3.32 -6.98 1.35
CA ALA A 113 -3.54 -5.56 1.47
C ALA A 113 -2.44 -4.83 0.71
N LEU A 114 -2.79 -3.71 0.10
CA LEU A 114 -1.81 -2.87 -0.58
C LEU A 114 -2.01 -1.41 -0.21
N GLN A 115 -0.93 -0.65 -0.31
CA GLN A 115 -0.95 0.75 0.06
C GLN A 115 -0.09 1.57 -0.88
N PHE A 116 -0.68 2.63 -1.41
CA PHE A 116 0.05 3.72 -2.06
C PHE A 116 0.25 4.83 -1.04
N HIS A 117 1.45 5.38 -0.99
CA HIS A 117 1.74 6.53 -0.13
C HIS A 117 2.40 7.62 -0.97
N TRP A 118 1.62 8.61 -1.37
CA TRP A 118 2.08 9.77 -2.12
C TRP A 118 2.35 10.92 -1.16
N VAL A 119 3.56 10.91 -0.61
CA VAL A 119 3.98 11.83 0.46
C VAL A 119 3.84 13.29 0.05
N ASP A 120 4.24 13.63 -1.18
CA ASP A 120 4.20 15.00 -1.68
C ASP A 120 2.78 15.56 -1.77
N LEU A 121 1.78 14.70 -1.93
CA LEU A 121 0.38 15.05 -1.95
C LEU A 121 -0.30 14.83 -0.60
N GLU A 122 0.42 14.29 0.36
CA GLU A 122 -0.13 13.93 1.67
C GLU A 122 -1.35 13.00 1.55
N ARG A 123 -1.25 12.00 0.65
CA ARG A 123 -2.32 11.05 0.38
C ARG A 123 -1.87 9.62 0.58
N VAL A 124 -2.76 8.82 1.15
CA VAL A 124 -2.60 7.38 1.31
C VAL A 124 -3.83 6.70 0.73
N VAL A 125 -3.62 5.67 -0.08
CA VAL A 125 -4.67 4.77 -0.56
C VAL A 125 -4.37 3.38 -0.03
N ARG A 126 -5.35 2.75 0.61
CA ARG A 126 -5.25 1.36 1.08
C ARG A 126 -6.36 0.54 0.44
N ILE A 127 -6.00 -0.64 -0.05
CA ILE A 127 -6.95 -1.56 -0.68
C ILE A 127 -6.72 -2.94 -0.06
N GLU A 128 -7.80 -3.57 0.36
CA GLU A 128 -7.78 -4.94 0.88
C GLU A 128 -8.68 -5.80 0.01
N GLY A 129 -8.28 -7.04 -0.18
CA GLY A 129 -9.09 -7.93 -0.99
C GLY A 129 -8.48 -9.30 -1.20
N VAL A 130 -9.06 -10.01 -2.15
CA VAL A 130 -8.64 -11.35 -2.58
C VAL A 130 -7.84 -11.20 -3.87
N VAL A 131 -6.71 -11.89 -3.93
CA VAL A 131 -5.84 -11.92 -5.10
C VAL A 131 -6.12 -13.19 -5.89
N GLU A 132 -6.28 -13.05 -7.19
CA GLU A 132 -6.42 -14.18 -8.10
C GLU A 132 -5.57 -14.00 -9.34
N LYS A 133 -5.18 -15.12 -9.95
CA LYS A 133 -4.43 -15.08 -11.20
C LYS A 133 -5.37 -14.70 -12.33
N VAL A 134 -4.97 -13.74 -13.15
CA VAL A 134 -5.70 -13.39 -14.37
C VAL A 134 -5.09 -14.10 -15.57
N SER A 135 -5.86 -14.21 -16.65
CA SER A 135 -5.39 -14.89 -17.86
C SER A 135 -4.28 -14.07 -18.53
N ALA A 136 -3.41 -14.77 -19.30
CA ALA A 136 -2.34 -14.12 -20.04
C ALA A 136 -2.86 -13.15 -21.13
N ALA A 137 -4.15 -13.22 -21.47
CA ALA A 137 -4.79 -12.32 -22.43
C ALA A 137 -5.27 -11.00 -21.82
N GLU A 138 -5.26 -10.89 -20.49
CA GLU A 138 -5.58 -9.69 -19.73
C GLU A 138 -4.28 -8.97 -19.31
#